data_3b174e5de4623107a26c951729055ff1
#
_entry.id   3b174e5de4623107a26c951729055ff1
#
_cell.length_a   1.000
_cell.length_b   1.000
_cell.length_c   1.000
_cell.angle_alpha   90.00
_cell.angle_beta   90.00
_cell.angle_gamma   90.00
#
_symmetry.space_group_name_H-M   'P 1'
#
loop_
_entity.id
_entity.type
_entity.pdbx_description
1 polymer ?
#
loop_
_entity_poly.entity_id
_entity_poly.type
_entity_poly.pdbx_seq_one_letter_code
_entity_poly.pdbx_strand_id
1 'polypeptide(L)'
;MAEAMELIDRLGLKEEIIRHLKNLIRINTTNPPGNEIAAARYVAEVFEKEGISYNILESEPGRASIIARHRGNGTKRPLLLMSHLDVVGVEADKWQRDPFGADEVDGVIWGRGAVDCKNSVALWMAVMIALKRGEVSTRRDVIFLAAADEETGGSKGCEWLVKHHYELLDAEAALNEGGGFGINFMGRTFSTY
;
A
#
# COMPACT_ATOMS: atom_id res chain seq x y z
N MET A 1 -7.89 -20.69 4.57
CA MET A 1 -7.56 -20.25 3.18
C MET A 1 -8.80 -20.29 2.27
N ALA A 2 -9.55 -21.39 2.23
CA ALA A 2 -10.80 -21.48 1.46
C ALA A 2 -11.83 -20.39 1.84
N GLU A 3 -12.11 -20.21 3.12
CA GLU A 3 -13.04 -19.17 3.61
C GLU A 3 -12.64 -17.75 3.23
N ALA A 4 -11.33 -17.45 3.22
CA ALA A 4 -10.84 -16.13 2.81
C ALA A 4 -11.02 -15.91 1.30
N MET A 5 -10.78 -16.93 0.48
CA MET A 5 -11.03 -16.85 -0.97
C MET A 5 -12.51 -16.68 -1.27
N GLU A 6 -13.37 -17.43 -0.59
CA GLU A 6 -14.83 -17.31 -0.71
C GLU A 6 -15.30 -15.89 -0.31
N LEU A 7 -14.72 -15.28 0.71
CA LEU A 7 -15.03 -13.90 1.09
C LEU A 7 -14.63 -12.91 0.00
N ILE A 8 -13.43 -13.07 -0.56
CA ILE A 8 -12.92 -12.22 -1.65
C ILE A 8 -13.84 -12.28 -2.87
N ASP A 9 -14.22 -13.50 -3.29
CA ASP A 9 -15.09 -13.72 -4.43
C ASP A 9 -16.51 -13.16 -4.17
N ARG A 10 -17.07 -13.44 -2.99
CA ARG A 10 -18.41 -12.95 -2.60
C ARG A 10 -18.49 -11.43 -2.56
N LEU A 11 -17.41 -10.77 -2.18
CA LEU A 11 -17.33 -9.30 -2.10
C LEU A 11 -16.91 -8.64 -3.42
N GLY A 12 -16.59 -9.40 -4.47
CA GLY A 12 -16.15 -8.87 -5.77
C GLY A 12 -14.83 -8.10 -5.70
N LEU A 13 -13.95 -8.44 -4.75
CA LEU A 13 -12.76 -7.64 -4.48
C LEU A 13 -11.67 -7.77 -5.53
N LYS A 14 -11.68 -8.82 -6.33
CA LYS A 14 -10.67 -9.03 -7.39
C LYS A 14 -10.70 -7.91 -8.42
N GLU A 15 -11.87 -7.60 -8.94
CA GLU A 15 -12.06 -6.54 -9.92
C GLU A 15 -11.80 -5.15 -9.28
N GLU A 16 -12.12 -5.00 -8.00
CA GLU A 16 -11.84 -3.77 -7.27
C GLU A 16 -10.33 -3.54 -7.08
N ILE A 17 -9.57 -4.56 -6.72
CA ILE A 17 -8.10 -4.48 -6.59
C ILE A 17 -7.49 -4.02 -7.93
N ILE A 18 -7.89 -4.64 -9.04
CA ILE A 18 -7.43 -4.28 -10.38
C ILE A 18 -7.77 -2.82 -10.70
N ARG A 19 -9.00 -2.41 -10.43
CA ARG A 19 -9.46 -1.03 -10.64
C ARG A 19 -8.66 -0.02 -9.80
N HIS A 20 -8.44 -0.33 -8.52
CA HIS A 20 -7.68 0.54 -7.61
C HIS A 20 -6.21 0.63 -8.03
N LEU A 21 -5.58 -0.49 -8.40
CA LEU A 21 -4.22 -0.50 -8.92
C LEU A 21 -4.10 0.39 -10.17
N LYS A 22 -5.00 0.22 -11.15
CA LYS A 22 -4.99 1.03 -12.39
C LYS A 22 -5.18 2.51 -12.10
N ASN A 23 -6.06 2.87 -11.17
CA ASN A 23 -6.27 4.27 -10.79
C ASN A 23 -5.06 4.87 -10.06
N LEU A 24 -4.43 4.10 -9.17
CA LEU A 24 -3.20 4.52 -8.49
C LEU A 24 -2.04 4.72 -9.48
N ILE A 25 -1.85 3.83 -10.45
CA ILE A 25 -0.83 3.97 -11.49
C ILE A 25 -1.01 5.27 -12.27
N ARG A 26 -2.25 5.63 -12.62
CA ARG A 26 -2.56 6.86 -13.37
C ARG A 26 -2.26 8.15 -12.61
N ILE A 27 -2.12 8.08 -11.29
CA ILE A 27 -1.68 9.20 -10.46
C ILE A 27 -0.16 9.21 -10.46
N ASN A 28 0.45 10.17 -11.15
CA ASN A 28 1.90 10.31 -11.17
C ASN A 28 2.41 10.85 -9.83
N THR A 29 3.11 10.00 -9.10
CA THR A 29 3.75 10.28 -7.80
C THR A 29 5.26 10.10 -7.89
N THR A 30 5.85 10.42 -9.03
CA THR A 30 7.29 10.32 -9.23
C THR A 30 8.05 11.11 -8.17
N ASN A 31 8.99 10.47 -7.52
CA ASN A 31 9.82 11.03 -6.48
C ASN A 31 11.31 10.94 -6.88
N PRO A 32 12.05 12.06 -6.93
CA PRO A 32 11.59 13.43 -6.74
C PRO A 32 10.74 13.99 -7.90
N PRO A 33 9.92 15.05 -7.70
CA PRO A 33 9.75 15.81 -6.45
C PRO A 33 8.79 15.17 -5.44
N GLY A 34 7.99 14.18 -5.83
CA GLY A 34 6.89 13.62 -5.07
C GLY A 34 5.59 14.42 -5.23
N ASN A 35 4.46 13.74 -5.11
CA ASN A 35 3.11 14.29 -5.11
C ASN A 35 2.15 13.26 -4.51
N GLU A 36 2.56 12.66 -3.42
CA GLU A 36 1.85 11.52 -2.81
C GLU A 36 0.48 11.94 -2.28
N ILE A 37 0.28 13.22 -1.99
CA ILE A 37 -1.02 13.77 -1.56
C ILE A 37 -2.14 13.44 -2.56
N ALA A 38 -1.85 13.39 -3.87
CA ALA A 38 -2.84 13.05 -4.88
C ALA A 38 -3.30 11.59 -4.76
N ALA A 39 -2.36 10.66 -4.53
CA ALA A 39 -2.66 9.26 -4.31
C ALA A 39 -3.31 9.02 -2.94
N ALA A 40 -2.85 9.71 -1.89
CA ALA A 40 -3.45 9.65 -0.56
C ALA A 40 -4.92 10.12 -0.58
N ARG A 41 -5.24 11.18 -1.31
CA ARG A 41 -6.62 11.65 -1.49
C ARG A 41 -7.49 10.63 -2.24
N TYR A 42 -6.96 9.98 -3.27
CA TYR A 42 -7.68 8.90 -3.94
C TYR A 42 -8.04 7.76 -2.98
N VAL A 43 -7.08 7.31 -2.16
CA VAL A 43 -7.33 6.28 -1.14
C VAL A 43 -8.38 6.77 -0.13
N ALA A 44 -8.26 8.01 0.32
CA ALA A 44 -9.21 8.64 1.25
C ALA A 44 -10.64 8.66 0.71
N GLU A 45 -10.83 9.05 -0.56
CA GLU A 45 -12.15 9.05 -1.22
C GLU A 45 -12.78 7.64 -1.24
N VAL A 46 -11.95 6.61 -1.44
CA VAL A 46 -12.43 5.22 -1.39
C VAL A 46 -12.82 4.85 0.03
N PHE A 47 -11.98 5.14 1.00
CA PHE A 47 -12.25 4.82 2.40
C PHE A 47 -13.46 5.57 2.96
N GLU A 48 -13.65 6.82 2.56
CA GLU A 48 -14.83 7.60 2.94
C GLU A 48 -16.12 6.95 2.43
N LYS A 49 -16.16 6.51 1.17
CA LYS A 49 -17.31 5.78 0.58
C LYS A 49 -17.60 4.47 1.31
N GLU A 50 -16.58 3.81 1.82
CA GLU A 50 -16.70 2.56 2.58
C GLU A 50 -16.97 2.78 4.08
N GLY A 51 -16.99 4.04 4.55
CA GLY A 51 -17.14 4.38 5.97
C GLY A 51 -15.97 3.91 6.83
N ILE A 52 -14.75 3.91 6.25
CA ILE A 52 -13.49 3.60 6.93
C ILE A 52 -12.85 4.93 7.35
N SER A 53 -12.61 5.09 8.64
CA SER A 53 -11.92 6.28 9.17
C SER A 53 -10.44 6.27 8.82
N TYR A 54 -9.91 7.42 8.44
CA TYR A 54 -8.51 7.58 8.03
C TYR A 54 -7.94 8.93 8.51
N ASN A 55 -6.61 9.05 8.42
CA ASN A 55 -5.87 10.30 8.58
C ASN A 55 -4.93 10.46 7.38
N ILE A 56 -4.94 11.64 6.75
CA ILE A 56 -3.89 12.07 5.83
C ILE A 56 -2.93 12.94 6.63
N LEU A 57 -1.65 12.57 6.63
CA LEU A 57 -0.59 13.25 7.36
C LEU A 57 0.44 13.76 6.37
N GLU A 58 0.52 15.07 6.25
CA GLU A 58 1.37 15.77 5.29
C GLU A 58 2.59 16.34 6.03
N SER A 59 3.77 15.83 5.70
CA SER A 59 5.04 16.28 6.30
C SER A 59 5.55 17.58 5.69
N GLU A 60 5.33 17.76 4.40
CA GLU A 60 5.62 18.95 3.60
C GLU A 60 4.56 19.07 2.49
N PRO A 61 4.37 20.24 1.87
CA PRO A 61 3.40 20.40 0.79
C PRO A 61 3.55 19.34 -0.31
N GLY A 62 2.49 18.56 -0.53
CA GLY A 62 2.46 17.47 -1.51
C GLY A 62 2.99 16.11 -1.02
N ARG A 63 3.72 16.05 0.11
CA ARG A 63 4.35 14.85 0.65
C ARG A 63 3.50 14.26 1.77
N ALA A 64 2.53 13.43 1.43
CA ALA A 64 1.52 12.94 2.36
C ALA A 64 1.45 11.43 2.42
N SER A 65 1.33 10.91 3.63
CA SER A 65 1.00 9.52 3.92
C SER A 65 -0.47 9.41 4.34
N ILE A 66 -1.08 8.25 4.14
CA ILE A 66 -2.43 7.97 4.64
C ILE A 66 -2.44 6.75 5.54
N ILE A 67 -3.12 6.87 6.68
CA ILE A 67 -3.24 5.82 7.70
C ILE A 67 -4.73 5.57 7.97
N ALA A 68 -5.12 4.30 8.06
CA ALA A 68 -6.44 3.88 8.51
C ALA A 68 -6.33 2.72 9.52
N ARG A 69 -7.34 2.54 10.36
CA ARG A 69 -7.32 1.48 11.39
C ARG A 69 -8.68 0.79 11.50
N HIS A 70 -8.69 -0.51 11.24
CA HIS A 70 -9.78 -1.40 11.61
C HIS A 70 -9.58 -1.87 13.05
N ARG A 71 -10.60 -1.66 13.90
CA ARG A 71 -10.54 -2.03 15.32
C ARG A 71 -10.88 -3.51 15.51
N GLY A 72 -10.00 -4.22 16.21
CA GLY A 72 -10.25 -5.56 16.72
C GLY A 72 -10.73 -5.55 18.17
N ASN A 73 -10.84 -6.73 18.77
CA ASN A 73 -11.25 -6.87 20.17
C ASN A 73 -10.12 -6.63 21.19
N GLY A 74 -8.93 -6.29 20.74
CA GLY A 74 -7.79 -5.90 21.58
C GLY A 74 -7.10 -7.07 22.31
N THR A 75 -7.43 -8.33 22.03
CA THR A 75 -6.78 -9.47 22.69
C THR A 75 -5.37 -9.75 22.17
N LYS A 76 -4.95 -9.11 21.06
CA LYS A 76 -3.60 -9.10 20.51
C LYS A 76 -3.20 -7.69 20.12
N ARG A 77 -1.89 -7.41 20.13
CA ARG A 77 -1.35 -6.16 19.64
C ARG A 77 -1.60 -6.00 18.14
N PRO A 78 -1.65 -4.76 17.60
CA PRO A 78 -1.95 -4.46 16.22
C PRO A 78 -1.03 -5.14 15.21
N LEU A 79 -1.52 -5.29 13.95
CA LEU A 79 -0.77 -5.64 12.76
C LEU A 79 -0.75 -4.44 11.81
N LEU A 80 0.42 -4.07 11.33
CA LEU A 80 0.60 -3.01 10.34
C LEU A 80 0.71 -3.63 8.93
N LEU A 81 -0.12 -3.16 8.01
CA LEU A 81 -0.04 -3.40 6.57
C LEU A 81 0.58 -2.17 5.93
N MET A 82 1.81 -2.27 5.48
CA MET A 82 2.63 -1.13 5.06
C MET A 82 2.89 -1.20 3.54
N SER A 83 2.89 -0.04 2.91
CA SER A 83 3.21 0.17 1.50
C SER A 83 3.58 1.63 1.28
N HIS A 84 4.04 2.00 0.07
CA HIS A 84 4.32 3.40 -0.26
C HIS A 84 3.55 3.88 -1.49
N LEU A 85 3.46 5.21 -1.63
CA LEU A 85 2.69 5.89 -2.67
C LEU A 85 3.55 6.43 -3.79
N ASP A 86 4.81 6.76 -3.50
CA ASP A 86 5.75 7.30 -4.46
C ASP A 86 6.29 6.21 -5.40
N VAL A 87 6.90 6.65 -6.47
CA VAL A 87 7.53 5.79 -7.47
C VAL A 87 8.78 6.47 -8.02
N VAL A 88 9.77 5.70 -8.43
CA VAL A 88 10.94 6.23 -9.14
C VAL A 88 10.57 6.80 -10.49
N GLY A 89 11.45 7.65 -11.02
CA GLY A 89 11.29 8.27 -12.34
C GLY A 89 11.20 7.27 -13.50
N VAL A 90 10.79 7.78 -14.66
CA VAL A 90 10.69 7.01 -15.89
C VAL A 90 11.54 7.64 -16.99
N GLU A 91 12.17 6.81 -17.80
CA GLU A 91 12.77 7.20 -19.08
C GLU A 91 11.76 6.83 -20.17
N ALA A 92 10.87 7.78 -20.49
CA ALA A 92 9.68 7.54 -21.31
C ALA A 92 9.97 6.89 -22.68
N ASP A 93 11.12 7.21 -23.27
CA ASP A 93 11.59 6.65 -24.53
C ASP A 93 11.95 5.15 -24.48
N LYS A 94 12.16 4.61 -23.27
CA LYS A 94 12.40 3.19 -23.04
C LYS A 94 11.15 2.37 -22.76
N TRP A 95 10.00 3.05 -22.64
CA TRP A 95 8.73 2.37 -22.40
C TRP A 95 7.99 2.09 -23.69
N GLN A 96 7.47 0.89 -23.86
CA GLN A 96 6.65 0.50 -25.02
C GLN A 96 5.20 1.03 -24.91
N ARG A 97 4.79 1.48 -23.72
CA ARG A 97 3.45 1.99 -23.39
C ARG A 97 3.60 3.17 -22.45
N ASP A 98 2.53 3.96 -22.31
CA ASP A 98 2.52 5.03 -21.31
C ASP A 98 2.77 4.44 -19.90
N PRO A 99 3.86 4.84 -19.22
CA PRO A 99 4.17 4.35 -17.87
C PRO A 99 3.12 4.70 -16.83
N PHE A 100 2.25 5.66 -17.10
CA PHE A 100 1.13 6.04 -16.23
C PHE A 100 -0.24 5.74 -16.83
N GLY A 101 -0.31 5.04 -17.99
CA GLY A 101 -1.55 4.67 -18.68
C GLY A 101 -2.33 3.56 -17.97
N ALA A 102 -1.64 2.71 -17.23
CA ALA A 102 -2.23 1.49 -16.62
C ALA A 102 -2.92 0.59 -17.64
N ASP A 103 -2.26 0.38 -18.77
CA ASP A 103 -2.75 -0.52 -19.83
C ASP A 103 -2.84 -1.95 -19.32
N GLU A 104 -3.91 -2.64 -19.69
CA GLU A 104 -4.06 -4.06 -19.43
C GLU A 104 -4.01 -4.81 -20.76
N VAL A 105 -3.03 -5.69 -20.91
CA VAL A 105 -2.79 -6.46 -22.13
C VAL A 105 -2.48 -7.89 -21.75
N ASP A 106 -3.24 -8.83 -22.31
CA ASP A 106 -3.10 -10.27 -22.07
C ASP A 106 -3.11 -10.63 -20.57
N GLY A 107 -3.93 -9.92 -19.77
CA GLY A 107 -4.05 -10.13 -18.33
C GLY A 107 -2.90 -9.53 -17.51
N VAL A 108 -2.02 -8.73 -18.11
CA VAL A 108 -0.91 -8.04 -17.45
C VAL A 108 -1.19 -6.54 -17.40
N ILE A 109 -1.05 -5.93 -16.23
CA ILE A 109 -1.16 -4.49 -16.05
C ILE A 109 0.24 -3.86 -16.19
N TRP A 110 0.36 -2.95 -17.16
CA TRP A 110 1.59 -2.22 -17.44
C TRP A 110 1.55 -0.84 -16.77
N GLY A 111 2.62 -0.50 -16.08
CA GLY A 111 2.73 0.85 -15.51
C GLY A 111 3.82 0.97 -14.46
N ARG A 112 4.33 2.19 -14.24
CA ARG A 112 5.25 2.52 -13.16
C ARG A 112 4.48 2.39 -11.83
N GLY A 113 5.07 1.66 -10.87
CA GLY A 113 4.42 1.34 -9.60
C GLY A 113 3.48 0.13 -9.65
N ALA A 114 3.36 -0.57 -10.80
CA ALA A 114 2.51 -1.77 -10.90
C ALA A 114 3.00 -2.91 -9.99
N VAL A 115 4.29 -2.97 -9.72
CA VAL A 115 4.94 -3.95 -8.83
C VAL A 115 5.49 -3.27 -7.59
N ASP A 116 6.12 -2.14 -7.74
CA ASP A 116 6.78 -1.38 -6.68
C ASP A 116 6.14 0.00 -6.55
N CYS A 117 5.22 0.25 -5.56
CA CYS A 117 4.50 -0.85 -4.87
C CYS A 117 3.00 -0.51 -4.74
N LYS A 118 2.40 0.15 -5.79
CA LYS A 118 0.97 0.50 -5.82
C LYS A 118 0.04 -0.72 -5.83
N ASN A 119 0.55 -1.90 -6.23
CA ASN A 119 -0.13 -3.18 -6.08
C ASN A 119 -0.39 -3.50 -4.60
N SER A 120 0.61 -3.29 -3.75
CA SER A 120 0.48 -3.48 -2.29
C SER A 120 -0.50 -2.48 -1.70
N VAL A 121 -0.48 -1.21 -2.13
CA VAL A 121 -1.49 -0.22 -1.72
C VAL A 121 -2.89 -0.71 -2.07
N ALA A 122 -3.13 -1.13 -3.33
CA ALA A 122 -4.43 -1.62 -3.77
C ALA A 122 -4.87 -2.89 -3.02
N LEU A 123 -3.93 -3.80 -2.74
CA LEU A 123 -4.19 -5.03 -1.98
C LEU A 123 -4.60 -4.72 -0.54
N TRP A 124 -3.84 -3.85 0.14
CA TRP A 124 -4.14 -3.47 1.52
C TRP A 124 -5.43 -2.66 1.64
N MET A 125 -5.76 -1.81 0.66
CA MET A 125 -7.07 -1.18 0.57
C MET A 125 -8.19 -2.22 0.52
N ALA A 126 -8.05 -3.25 -0.31
CA ALA A 126 -9.04 -4.32 -0.43
C ALA A 126 -9.18 -5.12 0.88
N VAL A 127 -8.09 -5.35 1.62
CA VAL A 127 -8.15 -5.98 2.94
C VAL A 127 -8.98 -5.12 3.90
N MET A 128 -8.74 -3.81 3.97
CA MET A 128 -9.52 -2.90 4.82
C MET A 128 -11.01 -2.88 4.44
N ILE A 129 -11.30 -2.86 3.15
CA ILE A 129 -12.67 -2.92 2.61
C ILE A 129 -13.34 -4.26 2.96
N ALA A 130 -12.62 -5.38 2.82
CA ALA A 130 -13.13 -6.71 3.18
C ALA A 130 -13.48 -6.80 4.67
N LEU A 131 -12.60 -6.31 5.53
CA LEU A 131 -12.83 -6.28 6.98
C LEU A 131 -14.06 -5.43 7.32
N LYS A 132 -14.24 -4.30 6.65
CA LYS A 132 -15.37 -3.40 6.87
C LYS A 132 -16.69 -3.98 6.35
N ARG A 133 -16.74 -4.40 5.08
CA ARG A 133 -17.95 -4.94 4.44
C ARG A 133 -18.36 -6.28 5.02
N GLY A 134 -17.38 -7.11 5.39
CA GLY A 134 -17.61 -8.42 5.99
C GLY A 134 -17.94 -8.37 7.47
N GLU A 135 -17.94 -7.18 8.10
CA GLU A 135 -18.09 -7.01 9.55
C GLU A 135 -17.20 -7.97 10.35
N VAL A 136 -15.96 -8.16 9.85
CA VAL A 136 -15.06 -9.20 10.37
C VAL A 136 -14.54 -8.80 11.75
N SER A 137 -14.85 -9.62 12.76
CA SER A 137 -14.27 -9.46 14.08
C SER A 137 -12.86 -10.02 14.12
N THR A 138 -11.88 -9.16 14.39
CA THR A 138 -10.47 -9.51 14.51
C THR A 138 -10.00 -9.48 15.96
N ARG A 139 -8.99 -10.29 16.30
CA ARG A 139 -8.40 -10.27 17.65
C ARG A 139 -7.44 -9.10 17.87
N ARG A 140 -7.00 -8.46 16.81
CA ARG A 140 -6.08 -7.33 16.81
C ARG A 140 -6.58 -6.23 15.91
N ASP A 141 -6.17 -5.02 16.18
CA ASP A 141 -6.34 -3.94 15.20
C ASP A 141 -5.52 -4.25 13.95
N VAL A 142 -6.04 -3.88 12.79
CA VAL A 142 -5.32 -3.88 11.52
C VAL A 142 -5.10 -2.45 11.11
N ILE A 143 -3.84 -2.05 10.97
CA ILE A 143 -3.43 -0.70 10.57
C ILE A 143 -3.03 -0.76 9.10
N PHE A 144 -3.60 0.10 8.30
CA PHE A 144 -3.20 0.37 6.93
C PHE A 144 -2.29 1.60 6.92
N LEU A 145 -1.15 1.51 6.26
CA LEU A 145 -0.27 2.63 5.96
C LEU A 145 0.12 2.60 4.48
N ALA A 146 -0.14 3.70 3.77
CA ALA A 146 0.50 3.99 2.51
C ALA A 146 1.35 5.25 2.70
N ALA A 147 2.67 5.07 2.75
CA ALA A 147 3.64 6.08 3.12
C ALA A 147 4.09 6.90 1.90
N ALA A 148 4.56 8.11 2.16
CA ALA A 148 5.32 8.92 1.22
C ALA A 148 6.82 8.58 1.29
N ASP A 149 7.57 8.97 0.24
CA ASP A 149 9.04 9.14 0.25
C ASP A 149 9.88 7.88 0.46
N GLU A 150 9.34 6.69 0.18
CA GLU A 150 10.11 5.45 0.34
C GLU A 150 11.32 5.43 -0.59
N GLU A 151 11.13 5.76 -1.86
CA GLU A 151 12.10 5.69 -2.96
C GLU A 151 13.31 6.63 -2.80
N THR A 152 13.23 7.58 -1.85
CA THR A 152 14.33 8.50 -1.54
C THR A 152 14.73 8.48 -0.06
N GLY A 153 14.37 7.40 0.66
CA GLY A 153 14.86 7.08 2.01
C GLY A 153 13.91 7.40 3.15
N GLY A 154 12.66 7.81 2.87
CA GLY A 154 11.56 7.85 3.84
C GLY A 154 11.59 8.98 4.85
N SER A 155 12.48 9.97 4.67
CA SER A 155 12.63 11.08 5.65
C SER A 155 11.38 11.95 5.78
N LYS A 156 10.57 12.02 4.72
CA LYS A 156 9.27 12.75 4.66
C LYS A 156 8.07 11.82 4.83
N GLY A 157 8.31 10.51 4.89
CA GLY A 157 7.32 9.46 5.09
C GLY A 157 7.47 8.75 6.42
N CYS A 158 7.96 7.52 6.40
CA CYS A 158 8.01 6.65 7.59
C CYS A 158 8.86 7.23 8.72
N GLU A 159 10.02 7.82 8.42
CA GLU A 159 10.86 8.43 9.46
C GLU A 159 10.14 9.59 10.16
N TRP A 160 9.48 10.45 9.38
CA TRP A 160 8.71 11.57 9.92
C TRP A 160 7.51 11.07 10.74
N LEU A 161 6.78 10.06 10.26
CA LEU A 161 5.65 9.46 10.96
C LEU A 161 6.07 8.85 12.30
N VAL A 162 7.19 8.14 12.34
CA VAL A 162 7.72 7.55 13.58
C VAL A 162 8.10 8.63 14.59
N LYS A 163 8.64 9.75 14.13
CA LYS A 163 9.01 10.86 15.01
C LYS A 163 7.82 11.65 15.58
N HIS A 164 6.73 11.78 14.83
CA HIS A 164 5.65 12.70 15.15
C HIS A 164 4.32 12.02 15.46
N HIS A 165 4.13 10.77 15.01
CA HIS A 165 2.84 10.05 15.06
C HIS A 165 3.01 8.54 15.34
N TYR A 166 4.02 8.18 16.14
CA TYR A 166 4.33 6.78 16.44
C TYR A 166 3.13 6.00 16.98
N GLU A 167 2.29 6.64 17.78
CA GLU A 167 1.10 6.05 18.38
C GLU A 167 0.09 5.52 17.35
N LEU A 168 0.10 6.05 16.12
CA LEU A 168 -0.74 5.56 15.03
C LEU A 168 -0.19 4.28 14.39
N LEU A 169 1.11 4.04 14.54
CA LEU A 169 1.85 2.95 13.89
C LEU A 169 2.21 1.82 14.84
N ASP A 170 2.08 2.01 16.18
CA ASP A 170 2.52 1.00 17.16
C ASP A 170 1.81 -0.34 16.92
N ALA A 171 2.60 -1.32 16.48
CA ALA A 171 2.15 -2.65 16.10
C ALA A 171 3.12 -3.74 16.59
N GLU A 172 2.63 -4.97 16.71
CA GLU A 172 3.44 -6.15 17.07
C GLU A 172 4.30 -6.62 15.89
N ALA A 173 3.75 -6.49 14.68
CA ALA A 173 4.37 -6.93 13.44
C ALA A 173 3.90 -6.03 12.29
N ALA A 174 4.71 -5.99 11.24
CA ALA A 174 4.37 -5.33 9.99
C ALA A 174 4.51 -6.30 8.82
N LEU A 175 3.60 -6.19 7.85
CA LEU A 175 3.74 -6.75 6.51
C LEU A 175 4.11 -5.59 5.59
N ASN A 176 5.27 -5.68 4.98
CA ASN A 176 5.79 -4.70 4.03
C ASN A 176 6.24 -5.41 2.76
N GLU A 177 6.58 -4.66 1.75
CA GLU A 177 7.31 -5.16 0.60
C GLU A 177 8.77 -5.46 0.97
N GLY A 178 9.48 -6.01 0.00
CA GLY A 178 10.85 -6.45 0.17
C GLY A 178 10.88 -7.87 0.72
N GLY A 179 11.94 -8.57 0.46
CA GLY A 179 12.07 -9.95 0.88
C GLY A 179 13.51 -10.37 0.79
N GLY A 180 13.79 -11.40 1.50
CA GLY A 180 15.11 -11.88 1.79
C GLY A 180 16.05 -11.98 0.60
N PHE A 181 17.30 -11.68 0.88
CA PHE A 181 18.40 -11.92 -0.06
C PHE A 181 18.92 -13.33 0.15
N GLY A 182 19.05 -14.09 -0.93
CA GLY A 182 19.77 -15.34 -0.94
C GLY A 182 21.22 -15.08 -1.36
N ILE A 183 22.17 -15.32 -0.47
CA ILE A 183 23.60 -15.29 -0.79
C ILE A 183 24.12 -16.71 -0.85
N ASN A 184 24.62 -17.12 -2.02
CA ASN A 184 25.34 -18.38 -2.17
C ASN A 184 26.81 -18.18 -1.84
N PHE A 185 27.27 -18.80 -0.75
CA PHE A 185 28.66 -18.78 -0.37
C PHE A 185 29.15 -20.20 -0.07
N MET A 186 30.19 -20.63 -0.75
CA MET A 186 30.80 -21.98 -0.61
C MET A 186 29.77 -23.12 -0.72
N GLY A 187 28.82 -23.05 -1.68
CA GLY A 187 27.79 -24.06 -1.91
C GLY A 187 26.69 -24.13 -0.87
N ARG A 188 26.59 -23.13 0.04
CA ARG A 188 25.49 -22.97 0.98
C ARG A 188 24.73 -21.69 0.68
N THR A 189 23.40 -21.77 0.70
CA THR A 189 22.52 -20.60 0.59
C THR A 189 22.21 -20.07 1.97
N PHE A 190 22.51 -18.81 2.21
CA PHE A 190 22.08 -18.04 3.37
C PHE A 190 20.94 -17.15 2.95
N SER A 191 19.77 -17.30 3.56
CA SER A 191 18.60 -16.45 3.30
C SER A 191 18.36 -15.55 4.50
N THR A 192 18.15 -14.28 4.26
CA THR A 192 17.59 -13.32 5.23
C THR A 192 16.14 -13.06 4.85
N TYR A 193 15.24 -13.08 5.82
CA TYR A 193 13.82 -12.76 5.65
C TYR A 193 13.52 -11.48 6.38
#